data_10dbb74cec8016112d5179a90ec5a792
#
_entry.id   10dbb74cec8016112d5179a90ec5a792
#
_cell.length_a   1.000
_cell.length_b   1.000
_cell.length_c   1.000
_cell.angle_alpha   90.00
_cell.angle_beta   90.00
_cell.angle_gamma   90.00
#
_symmetry.space_group_name_H-M   'P 1'
#
loop_
_entity.id
_entity.type
_entity.pdbx_description
1 polymer ?
#
loop_
_entity_poly.entity_id
_entity_poly.type
_entity_poly.pdbx_seq_one_letter_code
_entity_poly.pdbx_strand_id
1 'polypeptide(L)'
;GGRVIDPETKLDAIRNIGIRKGRIASISTHALLGKEMIDVKGLVVAPGFIDMHVHGRTNQEQEFQLHDGLTTSLELEWGVENIEQWYASRNTKAIINYGASVCWPFERFRSMEKYKEANEKLLENTIKGNSSLEGLFNAIGSSYKDKLTKEESNKMLMNINKSLAEGGIGIGIPIGYLPKTSPEELYEVYKFAGEKQVLLFSHLREPNMLSFQEAIANATVTRAPLHIVHINSMALGHMQMALDMIEAAKKRGVNISTEMYP
;
A
#
# COMPACT_ATOMS: atom_id res chain seq x y z
N GLY A 1 29.51 -18.48 8.67
CA GLY A 1 29.69 -17.11 9.15
C GLY A 1 29.58 -16.05 8.05
N GLY A 2 28.49 -15.31 8.05
CA GLY A 2 28.29 -14.12 7.22
C GLY A 2 28.26 -12.84 8.04
N ARG A 3 28.31 -11.67 7.37
CA ARG A 3 28.08 -10.38 8.02
C ARG A 3 26.59 -10.26 8.34
N VAL A 4 26.24 -10.39 9.61
CA VAL A 4 24.87 -10.24 10.09
C VAL A 4 24.61 -8.77 10.42
N ILE A 5 23.60 -8.19 9.77
CA ILE A 5 23.11 -6.84 10.03
C ILE A 5 21.70 -6.95 10.60
N ASP A 6 21.52 -6.44 11.82
CA ASP A 6 20.23 -6.35 12.47
C ASP A 6 19.99 -4.90 12.93
N PRO A 7 19.11 -4.15 12.24
CA PRO A 7 18.83 -2.76 12.58
C PRO A 7 18.21 -2.56 13.96
N GLU A 8 17.43 -3.55 14.45
CA GLU A 8 16.75 -3.46 15.74
C GLU A 8 17.75 -3.45 16.89
N THR A 9 18.70 -4.41 16.88
CA THR A 9 19.74 -4.53 17.93
C THR A 9 21.00 -3.73 17.63
N LYS A 10 21.08 -3.11 16.44
CA LYS A 10 22.28 -2.41 15.91
C LYS A 10 23.48 -3.35 15.75
N LEU A 11 23.23 -4.64 15.57
CA LEU A 11 24.28 -5.62 15.30
C LEU A 11 24.77 -5.45 13.84
N ASP A 12 26.07 -5.32 13.69
CA ASP A 12 26.78 -5.41 12.39
C ASP A 12 28.10 -6.15 12.63
N ALA A 13 28.08 -7.46 12.47
CA ALA A 13 29.26 -8.30 12.75
C ALA A 13 29.18 -9.68 12.09
N ILE A 14 30.35 -10.35 11.96
CA ILE A 14 30.39 -11.74 11.50
C ILE A 14 29.77 -12.64 12.57
N ARG A 15 28.71 -13.35 12.22
CA ARG A 15 27.98 -14.28 13.10
C ARG A 15 27.51 -15.51 12.37
N ASN A 16 27.15 -16.53 13.14
CA ASN A 16 26.38 -17.70 12.70
C ASN A 16 24.96 -17.55 13.22
N ILE A 17 23.96 -17.87 12.39
CA ILE A 17 22.54 -17.82 12.73
C ILE A 17 22.00 -19.23 12.75
N GLY A 18 21.38 -19.61 13.86
CA GLY A 18 20.61 -20.84 13.99
C GLY A 18 19.11 -20.56 13.86
N ILE A 19 18.46 -21.26 12.92
CA ILE A 19 17.01 -21.16 12.69
C ILE A 19 16.35 -22.46 13.15
N ARG A 20 15.29 -22.33 13.93
CA ARG A 20 14.50 -23.48 14.40
C ARG A 20 13.02 -23.15 14.33
N LYS A 21 12.25 -24.01 13.68
CA LYS A 21 10.79 -23.83 13.52
C LYS A 21 10.42 -22.46 12.95
N GLY A 22 11.14 -22.02 11.92
CA GLY A 22 10.88 -20.74 11.23
C GLY A 22 11.25 -19.48 12.02
N ARG A 23 11.99 -19.61 13.13
CA ARG A 23 12.44 -18.49 13.97
C ARG A 23 13.93 -18.50 14.19
N ILE A 24 14.55 -17.32 14.33
CA ILE A 24 15.94 -17.20 14.77
C ILE A 24 16.01 -17.66 16.22
N ALA A 25 16.71 -18.79 16.44
CA ALA A 25 16.88 -19.39 17.76
C ALA A 25 18.21 -18.98 18.41
N SER A 26 19.21 -18.63 17.61
CA SER A 26 20.53 -18.23 18.12
C SER A 26 21.27 -17.36 17.10
N ILE A 27 21.98 -16.35 17.60
CA ILE A 27 23.01 -15.58 16.86
C ILE A 27 24.30 -15.75 17.66
N SER A 28 25.36 -16.31 17.07
CA SER A 28 26.54 -16.79 17.78
C SER A 28 27.84 -16.43 17.06
N THR A 29 28.89 -16.20 17.84
CA THR A 29 30.28 -16.15 17.32
C THR A 29 30.86 -17.55 17.09
N HIS A 30 30.31 -18.56 17.74
CA HIS A 30 30.75 -19.95 17.63
C HIS A 30 29.98 -20.66 16.52
N ALA A 31 30.59 -21.69 15.97
CA ALA A 31 29.94 -22.56 14.99
C ALA A 31 28.67 -23.20 15.61
N LEU A 32 27.62 -23.25 14.81
CA LEU A 32 26.36 -23.90 15.17
C LEU A 32 26.23 -25.18 14.33
N LEU A 33 25.69 -26.22 14.92
CA LEU A 33 25.34 -27.45 14.21
C LEU A 33 23.85 -27.43 13.85
N GLY A 34 23.55 -27.79 12.62
CA GLY A 34 22.18 -27.84 12.10
C GLY A 34 21.96 -29.09 11.24
N LYS A 35 20.67 -29.44 11.02
CA LYS A 35 20.29 -30.49 10.08
C LYS A 35 20.69 -30.11 8.65
N GLU A 36 20.57 -28.83 8.34
CA GLU A 36 20.95 -28.22 7.08
C GLU A 36 21.84 -27.02 7.39
N MET A 37 22.86 -26.82 6.57
CA MET A 37 23.82 -25.73 6.75
C MET A 37 23.98 -24.99 5.44
N ILE A 38 23.80 -23.66 5.47
CA ILE A 38 24.02 -22.77 4.32
C ILE A 38 25.30 -21.98 4.59
N ASP A 39 26.28 -22.10 3.70
CA ASP A 39 27.47 -21.28 3.77
C ASP A 39 27.19 -19.86 3.24
N VAL A 40 27.31 -18.89 4.12
CA VAL A 40 27.10 -17.46 3.80
C VAL A 40 28.36 -16.63 4.04
N LYS A 41 29.54 -17.29 3.98
CA LYS A 41 30.82 -16.60 4.11
C LYS A 41 30.99 -15.58 2.99
N GLY A 42 31.32 -14.34 3.36
CA GLY A 42 31.47 -13.23 2.42
C GLY A 42 30.14 -12.59 1.99
N LEU A 43 29.00 -13.11 2.47
CA LEU A 43 27.67 -12.53 2.20
C LEU A 43 27.16 -11.75 3.40
N VAL A 44 26.19 -10.88 3.13
CA VAL A 44 25.40 -10.17 4.15
C VAL A 44 24.15 -10.99 4.44
N VAL A 45 23.83 -11.13 5.72
CA VAL A 45 22.56 -11.71 6.20
C VAL A 45 21.82 -10.62 6.97
N ALA A 46 20.68 -10.20 6.47
CA ALA A 46 19.85 -9.16 7.03
C ALA A 46 18.36 -9.59 7.05
N PRO A 47 17.48 -8.91 7.79
CA PRO A 47 16.06 -9.06 7.59
C PRO A 47 15.68 -8.79 6.13
N GLY A 48 14.72 -9.54 5.60
CA GLY A 48 14.20 -9.27 4.27
C GLY A 48 13.49 -7.92 4.22
N PHE A 49 13.54 -7.26 3.07
CA PHE A 49 12.92 -5.97 2.91
C PHE A 49 11.39 -6.05 2.94
N ILE A 50 10.77 -5.00 3.47
CA ILE A 50 9.33 -4.76 3.43
C ILE A 50 9.13 -3.55 2.52
N ASP A 51 8.48 -3.75 1.39
CA ASP A 51 8.11 -2.66 0.50
C ASP A 51 6.61 -2.37 0.65
N MET A 52 6.32 -1.13 1.02
CA MET A 52 4.94 -0.65 1.25
C MET A 52 4.33 0.00 0.00
N HIS A 53 5.10 0.09 -1.09
CA HIS A 53 4.65 0.77 -2.29
C HIS A 53 5.07 0.01 -3.54
N VAL A 54 4.41 -1.11 -3.76
CA VAL A 54 4.63 -1.93 -4.96
C VAL A 54 3.37 -2.00 -5.80
N HIS A 55 3.55 -2.27 -7.09
CA HIS A 55 2.45 -2.53 -8.01
C HIS A 55 2.46 -3.97 -8.53
N GLY A 56 3.13 -4.86 -7.81
CA GLY A 56 3.23 -6.29 -8.10
C GLY A 56 2.06 -7.08 -7.53
N ARG A 57 1.02 -7.30 -8.32
CA ARG A 57 -0.24 -7.91 -7.90
C ARG A 57 -0.31 -9.42 -8.12
N THR A 58 0.61 -9.99 -8.89
CA THR A 58 0.65 -11.41 -9.25
C THR A 58 1.74 -12.16 -8.51
N ASN A 59 1.64 -13.49 -8.45
CA ASN A 59 2.71 -14.31 -7.86
C ASN A 59 4.00 -14.20 -8.68
N GLN A 60 3.91 -14.08 -10.00
CA GLN A 60 5.08 -13.94 -10.87
C GLN A 60 5.84 -12.63 -10.60
N GLU A 61 5.14 -11.52 -10.42
CA GLU A 61 5.77 -10.23 -10.05
C GLU A 61 6.47 -10.33 -8.69
N GLN A 62 5.90 -11.07 -7.74
CA GLN A 62 6.52 -11.31 -6.44
C GLN A 62 7.78 -12.17 -6.51
N GLU A 63 7.92 -13.04 -7.51
CA GLU A 63 9.18 -13.77 -7.73
C GLU A 63 10.32 -12.81 -8.04
N PHE A 64 10.10 -11.81 -8.90
CA PHE A 64 11.10 -10.78 -9.15
C PHE A 64 11.42 -9.97 -7.90
N GLN A 65 10.41 -9.56 -7.14
CA GLN A 65 10.60 -8.83 -5.89
C GLN A 65 11.41 -9.62 -4.86
N LEU A 66 11.18 -10.94 -4.75
CA LEU A 66 11.98 -11.81 -3.89
C LEU A 66 13.44 -11.83 -4.30
N HIS A 67 13.76 -11.84 -5.60
CA HIS A 67 15.13 -11.78 -6.10
C HIS A 67 15.84 -10.46 -5.74
N ASP A 68 15.08 -9.38 -5.52
CA ASP A 68 15.58 -8.10 -5.01
C ASP A 68 15.65 -8.05 -3.47
N GLY A 69 15.33 -9.17 -2.81
CA GLY A 69 15.43 -9.31 -1.35
C GLY A 69 14.17 -8.90 -0.58
N LEU A 70 13.04 -8.66 -1.25
CA LEU A 70 11.77 -8.42 -0.58
C LEU A 70 11.22 -9.72 0.00
N THR A 71 10.78 -9.66 1.26
CA THR A 71 10.07 -10.77 1.92
C THR A 71 8.64 -10.39 2.31
N THR A 72 8.30 -9.12 2.15
CA THR A 72 6.94 -8.59 2.30
C THR A 72 6.69 -7.52 1.26
N SER A 73 5.62 -7.68 0.50
CA SER A 73 5.21 -6.80 -0.60
C SER A 73 3.78 -6.31 -0.36
N LEU A 74 3.60 -5.00 -0.28
CA LEU A 74 2.31 -4.39 0.03
C LEU A 74 1.87 -3.43 -1.08
N GLU A 75 0.71 -3.72 -1.70
CA GLU A 75 0.07 -2.89 -2.71
C GLU A 75 -0.84 -1.87 -2.01
N LEU A 76 -0.31 -0.70 -1.66
CA LEU A 76 -1.03 0.24 -0.79
C LEU A 76 -1.54 1.49 -1.49
N GLU A 77 -0.80 2.06 -2.45
CA GLU A 77 -1.21 3.29 -3.14
C GLU A 77 -2.49 3.10 -3.94
N TRP A 78 -2.50 2.12 -4.84
CA TRP A 78 -3.67 1.79 -5.65
C TRP A 78 -4.61 0.84 -4.94
N GLY A 79 -4.05 -0.08 -4.16
CA GLY A 79 -4.79 -1.19 -3.64
C GLY A 79 -5.21 -2.20 -4.72
N VAL A 80 -6.11 -3.09 -4.37
CA VAL A 80 -6.62 -4.10 -5.30
C VAL A 80 -8.14 -4.06 -5.37
N GLU A 81 -8.66 -4.40 -6.53
CA GLU A 81 -10.06 -4.67 -6.71
C GLU A 81 -10.43 -6.02 -6.09
N ASN A 82 -11.53 -6.10 -5.36
CA ASN A 82 -12.02 -7.32 -4.74
C ASN A 82 -10.99 -8.01 -3.82
N ILE A 83 -10.83 -7.47 -2.64
CA ILE A 83 -9.86 -7.90 -1.61
C ILE A 83 -9.96 -9.41 -1.32
N GLU A 84 -11.17 -9.94 -1.09
CA GLU A 84 -11.39 -11.36 -0.78
C GLU A 84 -10.87 -12.28 -1.89
N GLN A 85 -11.22 -11.99 -3.13
CA GLN A 85 -10.80 -12.79 -4.29
C GLN A 85 -9.29 -12.70 -4.52
N TRP A 86 -8.71 -11.52 -4.33
CA TRP A 86 -7.27 -11.33 -4.47
C TRP A 86 -6.50 -12.16 -3.45
N TYR A 87 -6.89 -12.14 -2.17
CA TYR A 87 -6.28 -12.99 -1.16
C TYR A 87 -6.49 -14.48 -1.45
N ALA A 88 -7.69 -14.88 -1.87
CA ALA A 88 -7.99 -16.27 -2.24
C ALA A 88 -7.13 -16.76 -3.40
N SER A 89 -6.89 -15.93 -4.42
CA SER A 89 -6.05 -16.28 -5.57
C SER A 89 -4.58 -16.50 -5.22
N ARG A 90 -4.12 -15.90 -4.12
CA ARG A 90 -2.73 -15.96 -3.64
C ARG A 90 -2.51 -17.00 -2.54
N ASN A 91 -3.56 -17.43 -1.89
CA ASN A 91 -3.47 -18.39 -0.81
C ASN A 91 -2.75 -19.66 -1.27
N THR A 92 -1.75 -20.11 -0.52
CA THR A 92 -0.86 -21.25 -0.82
C THR A 92 0.05 -21.11 -2.05
N LYS A 93 0.00 -19.99 -2.78
CA LYS A 93 0.80 -19.76 -4.00
C LYS A 93 1.83 -18.65 -3.83
N ALA A 94 1.60 -17.71 -2.92
CA ALA A 94 2.52 -16.62 -2.66
C ALA A 94 3.79 -17.13 -1.98
N ILE A 95 4.92 -16.64 -2.41
CA ILE A 95 6.26 -17.01 -1.91
C ILE A 95 6.85 -16.02 -0.91
N ILE A 96 6.22 -14.85 -0.79
CA ILE A 96 6.54 -13.81 0.20
C ILE A 96 5.26 -13.39 0.92
N ASN A 97 5.40 -12.66 2.04
CA ASN A 97 4.26 -12.03 2.69
C ASN A 97 3.66 -10.95 1.78
N TYR A 98 2.35 -10.79 1.83
CA TYR A 98 1.65 -9.85 0.95
C TYR A 98 0.44 -9.24 1.65
N GLY A 99 0.03 -8.08 1.17
CA GLY A 99 -1.16 -7.37 1.61
C GLY A 99 -1.53 -6.25 0.66
N ALA A 100 -2.77 -5.78 0.73
CA ALA A 100 -3.24 -4.70 -0.12
C ALA A 100 -4.22 -3.78 0.60
N SER A 101 -4.24 -2.52 0.17
CA SER A 101 -5.30 -1.58 0.51
C SER A 101 -6.52 -1.79 -0.38
N VAL A 102 -7.65 -1.21 0.04
CA VAL A 102 -8.85 -1.12 -0.77
C VAL A 102 -8.62 -0.10 -1.89
N CYS A 103 -8.86 -0.49 -3.12
CA CYS A 103 -8.77 0.39 -4.28
C CYS A 103 -9.97 1.36 -4.32
N TRP A 104 -9.82 2.58 -3.78
CA TRP A 104 -10.89 3.59 -3.85
C TRP A 104 -11.40 3.86 -5.28
N PRO A 105 -10.53 4.01 -6.33
CA PRO A 105 -11.03 4.20 -7.68
C PRO A 105 -11.93 3.08 -8.19
N PHE A 106 -11.65 1.83 -7.79
CA PHE A 106 -12.50 0.70 -8.13
C PHE A 106 -13.83 0.73 -7.38
N GLU A 107 -13.81 1.03 -6.07
CA GLU A 107 -15.04 1.13 -5.29
C GLU A 107 -15.94 2.27 -5.77
N ARG A 108 -15.31 3.37 -6.23
CA ARG A 108 -15.97 4.47 -6.90
C ARG A 108 -16.63 4.03 -8.21
N PHE A 109 -15.87 3.38 -9.08
CA PHE A 109 -16.33 2.85 -10.37
C PHE A 109 -17.49 1.87 -10.20
N ARG A 110 -17.37 0.89 -9.33
CA ARG A 110 -18.40 -0.14 -9.13
C ARG A 110 -19.66 0.39 -8.43
N SER A 111 -19.63 1.58 -7.84
CA SER A 111 -20.81 2.22 -7.27
C SER A 111 -21.68 2.91 -8.34
N MET A 112 -21.09 3.25 -9.49
CA MET A 112 -21.78 3.94 -10.60
C MET A 112 -22.62 2.98 -11.42
N GLU A 113 -23.93 3.19 -11.46
CA GLU A 113 -24.85 2.32 -12.23
C GLU A 113 -24.53 2.32 -13.74
N LYS A 114 -24.05 3.44 -14.26
CA LYS A 114 -23.61 3.59 -15.65
C LYS A 114 -22.58 2.55 -16.10
N TYR A 115 -21.75 2.04 -15.17
CA TYR A 115 -20.63 1.14 -15.45
C TYR A 115 -20.85 -0.29 -14.97
N LYS A 116 -22.08 -0.69 -14.67
CA LYS A 116 -22.41 -1.99 -14.10
C LYS A 116 -21.86 -3.16 -14.93
N GLU A 117 -22.10 -3.17 -16.24
CA GLU A 117 -21.63 -4.25 -17.14
C GLU A 117 -20.09 -4.32 -17.21
N ALA A 118 -19.43 -3.14 -17.26
CA ALA A 118 -17.97 -3.09 -17.26
C ALA A 118 -17.38 -3.59 -15.95
N ASN A 119 -18.05 -3.31 -14.82
CA ASN A 119 -17.67 -3.83 -13.50
C ASN A 119 -17.82 -5.36 -13.42
N GLU A 120 -18.91 -5.92 -13.91
CA GLU A 120 -19.13 -7.37 -13.95
C GLU A 120 -18.01 -8.07 -14.73
N LYS A 121 -17.63 -7.54 -15.90
CA LYS A 121 -16.53 -8.06 -16.70
C LYS A 121 -15.17 -7.98 -16.00
N LEU A 122 -14.90 -6.88 -15.28
CA LEU A 122 -13.66 -6.73 -14.51
C LEU A 122 -13.59 -7.76 -13.39
N LEU A 123 -14.70 -7.97 -12.66
CA LEU A 123 -14.80 -8.99 -11.61
C LEU A 123 -14.56 -10.41 -12.14
N GLU A 124 -15.12 -10.75 -13.30
CA GLU A 124 -14.84 -12.05 -13.93
C GLU A 124 -13.35 -12.26 -14.23
N ASN A 125 -12.66 -11.22 -14.70
CA ASN A 125 -11.23 -11.30 -14.97
C ASN A 125 -10.44 -11.50 -13.67
N THR A 126 -10.83 -10.82 -12.60
CA THR A 126 -10.21 -10.98 -11.27
C THR A 126 -10.37 -12.40 -10.74
N ILE A 127 -11.57 -12.97 -10.84
CA ILE A 127 -11.85 -14.36 -10.45
C ILE A 127 -11.01 -15.36 -11.24
N LYS A 128 -10.79 -15.09 -12.53
CA LYS A 128 -9.94 -15.93 -13.40
C LYS A 128 -8.43 -15.77 -13.13
N GLY A 129 -8.03 -14.89 -12.20
CA GLY A 129 -6.62 -14.62 -11.89
C GLY A 129 -5.92 -13.71 -12.90
N ASN A 130 -6.67 -13.03 -13.76
CA ASN A 130 -6.17 -12.12 -14.80
C ASN A 130 -6.21 -10.65 -14.37
N SER A 131 -6.15 -10.37 -13.06
CA SER A 131 -6.10 -9.01 -12.53
C SER A 131 -4.73 -8.39 -12.81
N SER A 132 -4.72 -7.27 -13.52
CA SER A 132 -3.53 -6.46 -13.76
C SER A 132 -3.84 -4.99 -13.52
N LEU A 133 -2.83 -4.21 -13.16
CA LEU A 133 -3.00 -2.76 -12.98
C LEU A 133 -3.46 -2.09 -14.27
N GLU A 134 -2.88 -2.47 -15.41
CA GLU A 134 -3.29 -1.99 -16.73
C GLU A 134 -4.76 -2.32 -17.04
N GLY A 135 -5.20 -3.55 -16.77
CA GLY A 135 -6.59 -3.97 -16.94
C GLY A 135 -7.55 -3.15 -16.08
N LEU A 136 -7.16 -2.87 -14.85
CA LEU A 136 -7.90 -2.00 -13.96
C LEU A 136 -7.98 -0.56 -14.51
N PHE A 137 -6.87 0.04 -14.92
CA PHE A 137 -6.85 1.38 -15.53
C PHE A 137 -7.75 1.48 -16.75
N ASN A 138 -7.69 0.51 -17.64
CA ASN A 138 -8.52 0.47 -18.86
C ASN A 138 -10.01 0.38 -18.53
N ALA A 139 -10.38 -0.40 -17.51
CA ALA A 139 -11.78 -0.58 -17.12
C ALA A 139 -12.35 0.66 -16.44
N ILE A 140 -11.63 1.25 -15.49
CA ILE A 140 -12.13 2.35 -14.65
C ILE A 140 -11.87 3.74 -15.25
N GLY A 141 -10.94 3.86 -16.22
CA GLY A 141 -10.49 5.14 -16.78
C GLY A 141 -11.60 6.02 -17.37
N SER A 142 -12.62 5.41 -17.95
CA SER A 142 -13.79 6.12 -18.46
C SER A 142 -14.59 6.83 -17.36
N SER A 143 -14.54 6.34 -16.12
CA SER A 143 -15.27 6.88 -14.98
C SER A 143 -14.58 8.10 -14.33
N TYR A 144 -13.33 8.40 -14.67
CA TYR A 144 -12.54 9.47 -14.03
C TYR A 144 -13.12 10.87 -14.21
N LYS A 145 -13.93 11.08 -15.24
CA LYS A 145 -14.58 12.36 -15.55
C LYS A 145 -16.00 12.47 -15.00
N ASP A 146 -16.58 11.38 -14.54
CA ASP A 146 -17.96 11.35 -14.05
C ASP A 146 -18.00 11.70 -12.54
N LYS A 147 -19.04 12.39 -12.12
CA LYS A 147 -19.32 12.69 -10.71
C LYS A 147 -20.23 11.62 -10.13
N LEU A 148 -20.04 11.31 -8.86
CA LEU A 148 -20.97 10.47 -8.10
C LEU A 148 -22.24 11.24 -7.75
N THR A 149 -23.37 10.57 -7.80
CA THR A 149 -24.56 11.00 -7.08
C THR A 149 -24.39 10.74 -5.57
N LYS A 150 -25.29 11.27 -4.76
CA LYS A 150 -25.29 11.03 -3.30
C LYS A 150 -25.43 9.54 -2.97
N GLU A 151 -26.31 8.86 -3.69
CA GLU A 151 -26.58 7.43 -3.55
C GLU A 151 -25.36 6.60 -3.93
N GLU A 152 -24.69 6.93 -5.05
CA GLU A 152 -23.47 6.27 -5.49
C GLU A 152 -22.32 6.50 -4.52
N SER A 153 -22.19 7.71 -3.97
CA SER A 153 -21.21 8.02 -2.92
C SER A 153 -21.43 7.17 -1.66
N ASN A 154 -22.66 7.06 -1.19
CA ASN A 154 -23.00 6.20 -0.06
C ASN A 154 -22.68 4.73 -0.36
N LYS A 155 -23.02 4.24 -1.56
CA LYS A 155 -22.72 2.88 -2.00
C LYS A 155 -21.22 2.62 -2.05
N MET A 156 -20.43 3.59 -2.52
CA MET A 156 -18.97 3.54 -2.52
C MET A 156 -18.42 3.35 -1.10
N LEU A 157 -18.85 4.15 -0.13
CA LEU A 157 -18.40 4.03 1.25
C LEU A 157 -18.81 2.69 1.90
N MET A 158 -20.01 2.18 1.58
CA MET A 158 -20.44 0.85 2.01
C MET A 158 -19.53 -0.26 1.42
N ASN A 159 -19.18 -0.15 0.15
CA ASN A 159 -18.28 -1.08 -0.52
C ASN A 159 -16.88 -1.04 0.11
N ILE A 160 -16.32 0.16 0.35
CA ILE A 160 -15.04 0.32 1.05
C ILE A 160 -15.08 -0.36 2.41
N ASN A 161 -16.15 -0.14 3.20
CA ASN A 161 -16.30 -0.77 4.51
C ASN A 161 -16.32 -2.31 4.42
N LYS A 162 -16.97 -2.85 3.40
CA LYS A 162 -16.98 -4.29 3.14
C LYS A 162 -15.58 -4.80 2.80
N SER A 163 -14.88 -4.17 1.85
CA SER A 163 -13.54 -4.55 1.42
C SER A 163 -12.51 -4.45 2.55
N LEU A 164 -12.66 -3.49 3.47
CA LEU A 164 -11.85 -3.44 4.70
C LEU A 164 -12.12 -4.65 5.61
N ALA A 165 -13.37 -5.05 5.77
CA ALA A 165 -13.73 -6.24 6.55
C ALA A 165 -13.22 -7.56 5.92
N GLU A 166 -13.04 -7.58 4.61
CA GLU A 166 -12.46 -8.69 3.84
C GLU A 166 -10.91 -8.75 3.93
N GLY A 167 -10.28 -7.83 4.65
CA GLY A 167 -8.82 -7.83 4.90
C GLY A 167 -8.04 -6.68 4.27
N GLY A 168 -8.70 -5.70 3.69
CA GLY A 168 -8.03 -4.48 3.22
C GLY A 168 -7.31 -3.76 4.36
N ILE A 169 -6.02 -3.50 4.23
CA ILE A 169 -5.17 -2.93 5.28
C ILE A 169 -5.11 -1.40 5.28
N GLY A 170 -6.05 -0.77 4.61
CA GLY A 170 -6.20 0.68 4.46
C GLY A 170 -6.93 1.02 3.18
N ILE A 171 -6.94 2.28 2.78
CA ILE A 171 -7.59 2.76 1.57
C ILE A 171 -6.55 3.43 0.68
N GLY A 172 -6.34 2.92 -0.51
CA GLY A 172 -5.50 3.55 -1.53
C GLY A 172 -6.23 4.68 -2.25
N ILE A 173 -5.63 5.88 -2.27
CA ILE A 173 -6.21 7.08 -2.86
C ILE A 173 -5.24 7.67 -3.89
N PRO A 174 -5.14 7.11 -5.09
CA PRO A 174 -4.31 7.65 -6.15
C PRO A 174 -5.02 8.82 -6.87
N ILE A 175 -5.32 9.92 -6.12
CA ILE A 175 -6.14 11.02 -6.61
C ILE A 175 -5.52 11.77 -7.79
N GLY A 176 -4.20 11.73 -7.95
CA GLY A 176 -3.50 12.33 -9.08
C GLY A 176 -3.96 11.78 -10.44
N TYR A 177 -4.44 10.54 -10.48
CA TYR A 177 -5.00 9.93 -11.68
C TYR A 177 -6.50 10.25 -11.89
N LEU A 178 -7.17 10.82 -10.87
CA LEU A 178 -8.57 11.22 -10.91
C LEU A 178 -8.73 12.74 -10.64
N PRO A 179 -8.07 13.62 -11.40
CA PRO A 179 -7.98 15.05 -11.06
C PRO A 179 -9.33 15.77 -11.10
N LYS A 180 -10.37 15.17 -11.68
CA LYS A 180 -11.74 15.70 -11.74
C LYS A 180 -12.61 15.31 -10.55
N THR A 181 -12.12 14.45 -9.66
CA THR A 181 -12.81 14.16 -8.40
C THR A 181 -12.94 15.43 -7.56
N SER A 182 -14.13 15.73 -7.12
CA SER A 182 -14.41 16.95 -6.38
C SER A 182 -13.78 16.93 -4.98
N PRO A 183 -13.44 18.09 -4.41
CA PRO A 183 -12.97 18.16 -3.02
C PRO A 183 -13.97 17.58 -2.02
N GLU A 184 -15.28 17.70 -2.29
CA GLU A 184 -16.34 17.16 -1.43
C GLU A 184 -16.34 15.64 -1.41
N GLU A 185 -16.16 14.98 -2.57
CA GLU A 185 -16.06 13.53 -2.65
C GLU A 185 -14.82 13.03 -1.89
N LEU A 186 -13.68 13.69 -2.08
CA LEU A 186 -12.44 13.34 -1.39
C LEU A 186 -12.61 13.53 0.12
N TYR A 187 -13.20 14.62 0.56
CA TYR A 187 -13.48 14.90 1.97
C TYR A 187 -14.32 13.82 2.64
N GLU A 188 -15.37 13.31 1.97
CA GLU A 188 -16.20 12.22 2.51
C GLU A 188 -15.39 10.92 2.71
N VAL A 189 -14.43 10.63 1.84
CA VAL A 189 -13.52 9.48 2.02
C VAL A 189 -12.61 9.69 3.24
N TYR A 190 -12.02 10.89 3.39
CA TYR A 190 -11.22 11.22 4.57
C TYR A 190 -12.05 11.17 5.87
N LYS A 191 -13.27 11.69 5.84
CA LYS A 191 -14.20 11.64 6.98
C LYS A 191 -14.50 10.20 7.39
N PHE A 192 -14.84 9.35 6.42
CA PHE A 192 -15.04 7.91 6.66
C PHE A 192 -13.80 7.26 7.28
N ALA A 193 -12.61 7.53 6.74
CA ALA A 193 -11.36 7.00 7.27
C ALA A 193 -11.07 7.48 8.70
N GLY A 194 -11.36 8.75 9.00
CA GLY A 194 -11.23 9.32 10.34
C GLY A 194 -12.20 8.68 11.35
N GLU A 195 -13.45 8.47 10.98
CA GLU A 195 -14.45 7.80 11.82
C GLU A 195 -14.07 6.32 12.11
N LYS A 196 -13.48 5.65 11.15
CA LYS A 196 -13.05 4.24 11.26
C LYS A 196 -11.62 4.06 11.76
N GLN A 197 -10.83 5.13 11.86
CA GLN A 197 -9.40 5.12 12.14
C GLN A 197 -8.61 4.21 11.18
N VAL A 198 -8.95 4.30 9.90
CA VAL A 198 -8.33 3.53 8.80
C VAL A 198 -7.30 4.39 8.08
N LEU A 199 -6.12 3.83 7.84
CA LEU A 199 -5.02 4.53 7.17
C LEU A 199 -5.33 4.77 5.69
N LEU A 200 -5.12 6.00 5.25
CA LEU A 200 -5.19 6.41 3.84
C LEU A 200 -3.78 6.43 3.25
N PHE A 201 -3.59 5.83 2.08
CA PHE A 201 -2.36 5.90 1.29
C PHE A 201 -2.63 6.80 0.09
N SER A 202 -2.08 8.02 0.13
CA SER A 202 -2.46 9.05 -0.83
C SER A 202 -1.34 9.46 -1.77
N HIS A 203 -1.51 9.13 -3.06
CA HIS A 203 -0.87 9.85 -4.14
C HIS A 203 -1.60 11.18 -4.29
N LEU A 204 -0.91 12.29 -4.05
CA LEU A 204 -1.52 13.62 -4.03
C LEU A 204 -2.09 14.01 -5.41
N ARG A 205 -3.02 14.95 -5.44
CA ARG A 205 -3.73 15.38 -6.66
C ARG A 205 -2.78 15.87 -7.75
N GLU A 206 -1.81 16.70 -7.38
CA GLU A 206 -0.80 17.25 -8.29
C GLU A 206 0.55 17.41 -7.55
N PRO A 207 1.67 17.41 -8.28
CA PRO A 207 3.00 17.60 -7.67
C PRO A 207 3.23 19.08 -7.33
N ASN A 208 2.48 19.60 -6.39
CA ASN A 208 2.57 20.98 -5.90
C ASN A 208 2.15 21.09 -4.43
N MET A 209 2.49 22.24 -3.80
CA MET A 209 2.22 22.47 -2.38
C MET A 209 0.75 22.61 -2.02
N LEU A 210 -0.15 22.95 -2.96
CA LEU A 210 -1.59 23.02 -2.71
C LEU A 210 -2.15 21.63 -2.43
N SER A 211 -1.64 20.61 -3.10
CA SER A 211 -2.06 19.20 -2.86
C SER A 211 -1.61 18.71 -1.48
N PHE A 212 -0.44 19.14 -0.98
CA PHE A 212 -0.05 18.88 0.41
C PHE A 212 -1.00 19.57 1.40
N GLN A 213 -1.39 20.82 1.12
CA GLN A 213 -2.34 21.54 1.95
C GLN A 213 -3.70 20.89 1.95
N GLU A 214 -4.23 20.43 0.79
CA GLU A 214 -5.49 19.71 0.67
C GLU A 214 -5.47 18.44 1.53
N ALA A 215 -4.44 17.62 1.39
CA ALA A 215 -4.34 16.35 2.11
C ALA A 215 -4.19 16.55 3.63
N ILE A 216 -3.30 17.46 4.06
CA ILE A 216 -3.07 17.75 5.48
C ILE A 216 -4.31 18.40 6.12
N ALA A 217 -5.00 19.32 5.43
CA ALA A 217 -6.21 19.94 5.93
C ALA A 217 -7.31 18.88 6.14
N ASN A 218 -7.56 18.04 5.14
CA ASN A 218 -8.52 16.95 5.25
C ASN A 218 -8.19 16.00 6.41
N ALA A 219 -6.93 15.54 6.51
CA ALA A 219 -6.50 14.68 7.61
C ALA A 219 -6.66 15.34 8.98
N THR A 220 -6.37 16.64 9.08
CA THR A 220 -6.50 17.41 10.33
C THR A 220 -7.94 17.50 10.80
N VAL A 221 -8.86 17.92 9.92
CA VAL A 221 -10.26 18.17 10.31
C VAL A 221 -11.04 16.89 10.51
N THR A 222 -10.69 15.81 9.79
CA THR A 222 -11.38 14.52 9.89
C THR A 222 -10.72 13.55 10.88
N ARG A 223 -9.48 13.83 11.31
CA ARG A 223 -8.63 12.94 12.12
C ARG A 223 -8.31 11.62 11.40
N ALA A 224 -8.37 11.59 10.07
CA ALA A 224 -7.98 10.44 9.28
C ALA A 224 -6.47 10.19 9.39
N PRO A 225 -6.01 8.98 9.70
CA PRO A 225 -4.62 8.62 9.57
C PRO A 225 -4.21 8.70 8.09
N LEU A 226 -3.09 9.37 7.79
CA LEU A 226 -2.65 9.65 6.43
C LEU A 226 -1.20 9.22 6.20
N HIS A 227 -0.97 8.49 5.13
CA HIS A 227 0.35 8.25 4.55
C HIS A 227 0.43 8.90 3.17
N ILE A 228 1.31 9.89 3.02
CA ILE A 228 1.60 10.52 1.72
C ILE A 228 2.67 9.67 1.04
N VAL A 229 2.33 9.06 -0.09
CA VAL A 229 3.25 8.19 -0.82
C VAL A 229 4.25 9.03 -1.63
N HIS A 230 5.43 8.46 -1.91
CA HIS A 230 6.50 8.99 -2.77
C HIS A 230 6.65 10.53 -2.73
N ILE A 231 6.87 11.08 -1.53
CA ILE A 231 6.95 12.53 -1.31
C ILE A 231 7.92 13.25 -2.27
N ASN A 232 8.99 12.58 -2.69
CA ASN A 232 9.99 13.13 -3.59
C ASN A 232 9.41 13.48 -4.98
N SER A 233 8.50 12.68 -5.52
CA SER A 233 7.85 12.99 -6.81
C SER A 233 6.72 14.01 -6.68
N MET A 234 6.15 14.17 -5.48
CA MET A 234 5.05 15.11 -5.26
C MET A 234 5.54 16.51 -4.81
N ALA A 235 6.62 16.57 -4.03
CA ALA A 235 7.18 17.83 -3.53
C ALA A 235 8.15 18.49 -4.52
N LEU A 236 8.80 17.72 -5.41
CA LEU A 236 9.79 18.21 -6.36
C LEU A 236 10.82 19.14 -5.68
N GLY A 237 10.97 20.37 -6.19
CA GLY A 237 11.87 21.39 -5.63
C GLY A 237 11.47 21.94 -4.25
N HIS A 238 10.32 21.52 -3.69
CA HIS A 238 9.77 22.02 -2.42
C HIS A 238 9.87 21.01 -1.27
N MET A 239 10.78 20.03 -1.36
CA MET A 239 10.90 18.92 -0.38
C MET A 239 10.98 19.42 1.06
N GLN A 240 11.85 20.40 1.35
CA GLN A 240 11.99 20.88 2.72
C GLN A 240 10.68 21.46 3.26
N MET A 241 9.98 22.26 2.45
CA MET A 241 8.69 22.85 2.85
C MET A 241 7.63 21.76 3.10
N ALA A 242 7.58 20.72 2.26
CA ALA A 242 6.65 19.60 2.44
C ALA A 242 6.93 18.86 3.76
N LEU A 243 8.21 18.57 4.05
CA LEU A 243 8.61 17.92 5.30
C LEU A 243 8.29 18.79 6.53
N ASP A 244 8.56 20.10 6.46
CA ASP A 244 8.25 21.05 7.53
C ASP A 244 6.73 21.09 7.81
N MET A 245 5.89 21.04 6.79
CA MET A 245 4.43 20.99 6.92
C MET A 245 3.97 19.69 7.58
N ILE A 246 4.52 18.55 7.15
CA ILE A 246 4.22 17.23 7.74
C ILE A 246 4.64 17.22 9.22
N GLU A 247 5.85 17.68 9.53
CA GLU A 247 6.33 17.75 10.90
C GLU A 247 5.48 18.67 11.79
N ALA A 248 5.09 19.83 11.26
CA ALA A 248 4.21 20.75 11.95
C ALA A 248 2.81 20.15 12.21
N ALA A 249 2.28 19.38 11.28
CA ALA A 249 1.03 18.64 11.45
C ALA A 249 1.16 17.55 12.53
N LYS A 250 2.24 16.76 12.50
CA LYS A 250 2.54 15.74 13.53
C LYS A 250 2.64 16.35 14.93
N LYS A 251 3.32 17.48 15.08
CA LYS A 251 3.43 18.21 16.37
C LYS A 251 2.07 18.67 16.91
N ARG A 252 1.06 18.81 16.03
CA ARG A 252 -0.33 19.13 16.38
C ARG A 252 -1.21 17.91 16.60
N GLY A 253 -0.65 16.71 16.56
CA GLY A 253 -1.34 15.45 16.82
C GLY A 253 -2.00 14.84 15.58
N VAL A 254 -1.69 15.31 14.36
CA VAL A 254 -2.14 14.66 13.13
C VAL A 254 -1.35 13.36 12.95
N ASN A 255 -2.03 12.24 12.76
CA ASN A 255 -1.41 10.96 12.43
C ASN A 255 -1.06 10.96 10.94
N ILE A 256 0.15 11.40 10.62
CA ILE A 256 0.64 11.54 9.25
C ILE A 256 2.05 10.97 9.10
N SER A 257 2.29 10.26 8.03
CA SER A 257 3.60 9.72 7.64
C SER A 257 3.82 9.88 6.14
N THR A 258 5.03 9.59 5.69
CA THR A 258 5.40 9.64 4.27
C THR A 258 6.55 8.66 3.99
N GLU A 259 6.72 8.31 2.74
CA GLU A 259 7.87 7.56 2.23
C GLU A 259 8.48 8.27 1.02
N MET A 260 9.66 7.82 0.63
CA MET A 260 10.33 8.20 -0.63
C MET A 260 11.01 6.98 -1.23
N TYR A 261 11.10 6.95 -2.54
CA TYR A 261 11.92 5.98 -3.26
C TYR A 261 13.32 6.54 -3.55
N PRO A 262 14.34 5.67 -3.73
CA PRO A 262 15.74 6.07 -4.02
C PRO A 262 15.88 6.90 -5.28
#